data_cb446199373c33f87b81fccd5f2b1680
#
_entry.id   cb446199373c33f87b81fccd5f2b1680
#
_cell.length_a   1.000
_cell.length_b   1.000
_cell.length_c   1.000
_cell.angle_alpha   90.00
_cell.angle_beta   90.00
_cell.angle_gamma   90.00
#
_symmetry.space_group_name_H-M   'P 1'
#
loop_
_entity.id
_entity.type
_entity.pdbx_description
1 polymer ?
#
loop_
_entity_poly.entity_id
_entity_poly.type
_entity_poly.pdbx_seq_one_letter_code
_entity_poly.pdbx_strand_id
1 'polypeptide(L)'
;MKVAVATDGNMVSQHFGHCRSYTIAEVEDGSVITSALIDNPGHEPGFLPVFLAEKGVGCIIAGGMGGRAQGLFAEKGIIVITGASGLIDRVLEDFINDRLETGANVCDH
;
A
#
# COMPACT_ATOMS: atom_id res chain seq x y z
N MET A 1 -7.89 -8.71 7.69
CA MET A 1 -7.11 -7.47 7.53
C MET A 1 -7.12 -7.03 6.08
N LYS A 2 -7.37 -5.77 5.84
CA LYS A 2 -7.27 -5.21 4.49
C LYS A 2 -5.91 -4.58 4.27
N VAL A 3 -5.28 -4.93 3.16
CA VAL A 3 -3.97 -4.43 2.76
C VAL A 3 -4.12 -3.69 1.45
N ALA A 4 -3.62 -2.46 1.40
CA ALA A 4 -3.59 -1.68 0.15
C ALA A 4 -2.18 -1.70 -0.42
N VAL A 5 -2.07 -1.86 -1.73
CA VAL A 5 -0.79 -1.80 -2.44
C VAL A 5 -0.87 -0.74 -3.51
N ALA A 6 0.04 0.23 -3.48
CA ALA A 6 0.13 1.24 -4.53
C ALA A 6 0.50 0.54 -5.84
N THR A 7 -0.31 0.73 -6.87
CA THR A 7 -0.29 -0.10 -8.07
C THR A 7 -0.14 0.72 -9.35
N ASP A 8 0.77 0.29 -10.22
CA ASP A 8 0.89 0.77 -11.59
C ASP A 8 0.87 -0.47 -12.49
N GLY A 9 -0.23 -0.64 -13.23
CA GLY A 9 -0.43 -1.86 -14.01
C GLY A 9 -0.59 -3.07 -13.09
N ASN A 10 0.34 -4.02 -13.15
CA ASN A 10 0.38 -5.19 -12.26
C ASN A 10 1.57 -5.17 -11.31
N MET A 11 2.24 -4.02 -11.20
CA MET A 11 3.44 -3.84 -10.38
C MET A 11 3.20 -2.89 -9.24
N VAL A 12 3.98 -3.04 -8.16
CA VAL A 12 3.98 -2.08 -7.07
C VAL A 12 4.50 -0.75 -7.60
N SER A 13 3.77 0.34 -7.34
CA SER A 13 4.21 1.68 -7.71
C SER A 13 5.37 2.12 -6.81
N GLN A 14 6.35 2.79 -7.41
CA GLN A 14 7.47 3.35 -6.67
C GLN A 14 7.10 4.63 -5.93
N HIS A 15 5.97 5.25 -6.28
CA HIS A 15 5.59 6.54 -5.72
C HIS A 15 4.15 6.51 -5.19
N PHE A 16 4.02 6.36 -3.88
CA PHE A 16 2.73 6.49 -3.25
C PHE A 16 2.15 7.88 -3.55
N GLY A 17 0.87 7.93 -3.86
CA GLY A 17 0.18 9.18 -4.18
C GLY A 17 0.15 9.49 -5.66
N HIS A 18 1.14 9.04 -6.41
CA HIS A 18 1.21 9.26 -7.87
C HIS A 18 0.92 7.99 -8.66
N CYS A 19 0.58 6.90 -8.00
CA CYS A 19 0.24 5.65 -8.67
C CYS A 19 -1.13 5.77 -9.36
N ARG A 20 -1.38 4.87 -10.31
CA ARG A 20 -2.65 4.86 -11.05
C ARG A 20 -3.79 4.33 -10.21
N SER A 21 -3.52 3.36 -9.37
CA SER A 21 -4.56 2.62 -8.65
C SER A 21 -4.03 2.10 -7.34
N TYR A 22 -4.95 1.61 -6.51
CA TYR A 22 -4.62 0.86 -5.30
C TYR A 22 -5.27 -0.51 -5.39
N THR A 23 -4.50 -1.55 -5.10
CA THR A 23 -5.03 -2.91 -4.96
C THR A 23 -5.39 -3.09 -3.49
N ILE A 24 -6.66 -3.32 -3.21
CA ILE A 24 -7.14 -3.55 -1.85
C ILE A 24 -7.43 -5.03 -1.71
N ALA A 25 -6.66 -5.71 -0.86
CA ALA A 25 -6.80 -7.14 -0.64
C ALA A 25 -7.27 -7.41 0.78
N GLU A 26 -8.27 -8.29 0.91
CA GLU A 26 -8.66 -8.82 2.22
C GLU A 26 -7.84 -10.07 2.48
N VAL A 27 -7.09 -10.08 3.56
CA VAL A 27 -6.19 -11.17 3.94
C VAL A 27 -6.65 -11.79 5.24
N GLU A 28 -6.86 -13.11 5.25
CA GLU A 28 -7.22 -13.86 6.46
C GLU A 28 -6.60 -15.24 6.39
N ASP A 29 -6.12 -15.72 7.54
CA ASP A 29 -5.61 -17.10 7.70
C ASP A 29 -4.58 -17.49 6.63
N GLY A 30 -3.69 -16.56 6.29
CA GLY A 30 -2.62 -16.81 5.35
C GLY A 30 -3.05 -16.85 3.89
N SER A 31 -4.21 -16.29 3.57
CA SER A 31 -4.74 -16.28 2.21
C SER A 31 -5.35 -14.94 1.85
N VAL A 32 -5.32 -14.61 0.56
CA VAL A 32 -6.07 -13.48 0.02
C VAL A 32 -7.49 -13.98 -0.26
N ILE A 33 -8.46 -13.44 0.47
CA ILE A 33 -9.86 -13.82 0.32
C ILE A 33 -10.50 -13.11 -0.87
N THR A 34 -10.29 -11.79 -0.96
CA THR A 34 -10.76 -10.99 -2.08
C THR A 34 -9.74 -9.92 -2.41
N SER A 35 -9.77 -9.43 -3.64
CA SER A 35 -9.00 -8.25 -4.00
C SER A 35 -9.79 -7.42 -5.00
N ALA A 36 -9.60 -6.12 -4.94
CA ALA A 36 -10.22 -5.18 -5.86
C ALA A 36 -9.22 -4.10 -6.22
N LEU A 37 -9.30 -3.62 -7.45
CA LEU A 37 -8.47 -2.53 -7.93
C LEU A 37 -9.34 -1.28 -7.93
N ILE A 38 -8.88 -0.23 -7.26
CA ILE A 38 -9.59 1.05 -7.24
C ILE A 38 -8.69 2.13 -7.82
N ASP A 39 -9.28 3.04 -8.58
CA ASP A 39 -8.52 4.14 -9.16
C ASP A 39 -8.07 5.10 -8.06
N ASN A 40 -6.89 5.68 -8.25
CA ASN A 40 -6.40 6.71 -7.35
C ASN A 40 -7.33 7.93 -7.43
N PRO A 41 -7.98 8.32 -6.31
CA PRO A 41 -8.95 9.42 -6.34
C PRO A 41 -8.30 10.80 -6.38
N GLY A 42 -6.97 10.87 -6.39
CA GLY A 42 -6.22 12.11 -6.35
C GLY A 42 -5.26 12.13 -5.17
N HIS A 43 -4.37 13.10 -5.15
CA HIS A 43 -3.33 13.16 -4.13
C HIS A 43 -3.29 14.51 -3.43
N GLU A 44 -4.44 15.04 -3.06
CA GLU A 44 -4.48 16.22 -2.22
C GLU A 44 -3.84 15.89 -0.87
N PRO A 45 -3.05 16.81 -0.30
CA PRO A 45 -2.37 16.54 0.97
C PRO A 45 -3.32 16.05 2.06
N GLY A 46 -3.00 14.92 2.67
CA GLY A 46 -3.78 14.35 3.76
C GLY A 46 -5.02 13.59 3.36
N PHE A 47 -5.40 13.58 2.08
CA PHE A 47 -6.62 12.93 1.64
C PHE A 47 -6.53 11.40 1.63
N LEU A 48 -5.44 10.86 1.06
CA LEU A 48 -5.32 9.41 0.88
C LEU A 48 -5.31 8.62 2.19
N PRO A 49 -4.63 9.08 3.26
CA PRO A 49 -4.73 8.36 4.53
C PRO A 49 -6.17 8.27 5.06
N VAL A 50 -6.95 9.34 4.94
CA VAL A 50 -8.35 9.34 5.34
C VAL A 50 -9.16 8.39 4.47
N PHE A 51 -8.98 8.50 3.15
CA PHE A 51 -9.68 7.69 2.17
C PHE A 51 -9.46 6.20 2.41
N LEU A 52 -8.22 5.78 2.58
CA LEU A 52 -7.89 4.38 2.81
C LEU A 52 -8.34 3.91 4.20
N ALA A 53 -8.25 4.76 5.21
CA ALA A 53 -8.75 4.44 6.54
C ALA A 53 -10.25 4.19 6.52
N GLU A 54 -11.01 4.99 5.77
CA GLU A 54 -12.46 4.81 5.65
C GLU A 54 -12.82 3.50 4.96
N LYS A 55 -11.92 2.96 4.14
CA LYS A 55 -12.11 1.66 3.50
C LYS A 55 -11.71 0.48 4.39
N GLY A 56 -11.23 0.77 5.59
CA GLY A 56 -10.85 -0.26 6.54
C GLY A 56 -9.44 -0.84 6.32
N VAL A 57 -8.60 -0.13 5.57
CA VAL A 57 -7.22 -0.56 5.30
C VAL A 57 -6.39 -0.49 6.58
N GLY A 58 -5.70 -1.58 6.91
CA GLY A 58 -4.81 -1.64 8.07
C GLY A 58 -3.32 -1.60 7.73
N CYS A 59 -2.97 -1.78 6.45
CA CYS A 59 -1.58 -1.75 5.99
C CYS A 59 -1.52 -1.18 4.58
N ILE A 60 -0.54 -0.33 4.31
CA ILE A 60 -0.27 0.21 2.97
C ILE A 60 1.14 -0.18 2.55
N ILE A 61 1.26 -0.71 1.34
CA ILE A 61 2.53 -1.15 0.77
C ILE A 61 2.82 -0.32 -0.48
N ALA A 62 4.03 0.21 -0.58
CA ALA A 62 4.47 0.99 -1.73
C ALA A 62 5.98 0.88 -1.90
N GLY A 63 6.49 1.26 -3.06
CA GLY A 63 7.93 1.36 -3.27
C GLY A 63 8.52 2.54 -2.51
N GLY A 64 7.84 3.67 -2.53
CA GLY A 64 8.28 4.85 -1.80
C GLY A 64 7.13 5.69 -1.29
N MET A 65 7.36 6.38 -0.19
CA MET A 65 6.37 7.26 0.42
C MET A 65 7.10 8.35 1.21
N GLY A 66 6.67 9.59 1.03
CA GLY A 66 7.23 10.71 1.77
C GLY A 66 6.94 10.62 3.27
N GLY A 67 7.80 11.22 4.08
CA GLY A 67 7.67 11.14 5.55
C GLY A 67 6.37 11.68 6.08
N ARG A 68 5.83 12.74 5.46
CA ARG A 68 4.56 13.33 5.89
C ARG A 68 3.40 12.34 5.74
N ALA A 69 3.35 11.66 4.59
CA ALA A 69 2.31 10.65 4.36
C ALA A 69 2.44 9.50 5.35
N GLN A 70 3.65 9.04 5.60
CA GLN A 70 3.90 7.98 6.58
C GLN A 70 3.38 8.39 7.97
N GLY A 71 3.63 9.62 8.39
CA GLY A 71 3.14 10.13 9.67
C GLY A 71 1.62 10.17 9.75
N LEU A 72 0.97 10.57 8.66
CA LEU A 72 -0.49 10.62 8.60
C LEU A 72 -1.12 9.23 8.68
N PHE A 73 -0.51 8.23 8.03
CA PHE A 73 -0.97 6.85 8.17
C PHE A 73 -0.77 6.33 9.59
N ALA A 74 0.37 6.64 10.20
CA ALA A 74 0.64 6.23 11.58
C ALA A 74 -0.41 6.78 12.55
N GLU A 75 -0.84 8.03 12.35
CA GLU A 75 -1.89 8.65 13.16
C GLU A 75 -3.22 7.89 13.05
N LYS A 76 -3.45 7.22 11.93
CA LYS A 76 -4.65 6.43 11.69
C LYS A 76 -4.50 4.97 12.11
N GLY A 77 -3.35 4.60 12.67
CA GLY A 77 -3.08 3.23 13.05
C GLY A 77 -2.82 2.30 11.88
N ILE A 78 -2.48 2.84 10.71
CA ILE A 78 -2.21 2.07 9.50
C ILE A 78 -0.71 1.78 9.43
N ILE A 79 -0.36 0.51 9.25
CA ILE A 79 1.03 0.08 9.11
C ILE A 79 1.52 0.49 7.73
N VAL A 80 2.72 1.07 7.65
CA VAL A 80 3.33 1.49 6.38
C VAL A 80 4.51 0.60 6.06
N ILE A 81 4.53 0.05 4.85
CA ILE A 81 5.66 -0.71 4.33
C ILE A 81 6.14 -0.03 3.05
N THR A 82 7.38 0.43 3.05
CA THR A 82 8.02 1.04 1.87
C THR A 82 9.15 0.16 1.37
N GLY A 83 9.63 0.45 0.16
CA GLY A 83 10.73 -0.31 -0.43
C GLY A 83 10.31 -1.62 -1.06
N ALA A 84 9.00 -1.86 -1.22
CA ALA A 84 8.51 -3.03 -1.93
C ALA A 84 8.61 -2.83 -3.45
N SER A 85 8.79 -3.91 -4.18
CA SER A 85 8.89 -3.85 -5.64
C SER A 85 8.42 -5.16 -6.25
N GLY A 86 8.11 -5.11 -7.54
CA GLY A 86 7.74 -6.29 -8.31
C GLY A 86 6.24 -6.44 -8.49
N LEU A 87 5.84 -7.65 -8.85
CA LEU A 87 4.44 -7.96 -9.16
C LEU A 87 3.57 -7.91 -7.90
N ILE A 88 2.40 -7.32 -8.02
CA ILE A 88 1.44 -7.19 -6.91
C ILE A 88 1.13 -8.54 -6.29
N ASP A 89 0.83 -9.55 -7.10
CA ASP A 89 0.47 -10.87 -6.58
C ASP A 89 1.60 -11.49 -5.78
N ARG A 90 2.84 -11.29 -6.24
CA ARG A 90 4.03 -11.80 -5.56
C ARG A 90 4.25 -11.09 -4.23
N VAL A 91 4.08 -9.77 -4.23
CA VAL A 91 4.24 -8.96 -3.03
C VAL A 91 3.21 -9.36 -1.98
N LEU A 92 1.95 -9.56 -2.37
CA LEU A 92 0.90 -10.01 -1.46
C LEU A 92 1.20 -11.39 -0.90
N GLU A 93 1.64 -12.32 -1.75
CA GLU A 93 2.00 -13.66 -1.32
C GLU A 93 3.15 -13.62 -0.30
N ASP A 94 4.19 -12.85 -0.59
CA ASP A 94 5.32 -12.73 0.31
C ASP A 94 4.94 -12.06 1.63
N PHE A 95 4.06 -11.06 1.57
CA PHE A 95 3.54 -10.40 2.77
C PHE A 95 2.79 -11.39 3.67
N ILE A 96 1.90 -12.19 3.08
CA ILE A 96 1.10 -13.17 3.81
C ILE A 96 1.99 -14.22 4.47
N ASN A 97 3.05 -14.63 3.80
CA ASN A 97 3.97 -15.65 4.28
C ASN A 97 5.12 -15.10 5.12
N ASP A 98 5.05 -13.81 5.46
CA ASP A 98 6.06 -13.12 6.26
C ASP A 98 7.45 -13.19 5.63
N ARG A 99 7.50 -13.09 4.30
CA ARG A 99 8.76 -13.16 3.52
C ARG A 99 8.99 -11.94 2.65
N LEU A 100 8.20 -10.88 2.84
CA LEU A 100 8.35 -9.68 2.03
C LEU A 100 9.68 -8.99 2.34
N GLU A 101 10.51 -8.87 1.31
CA GLU A 101 11.76 -8.14 1.40
C GLU A 101 11.55 -6.73 0.89
N THR A 102 12.11 -5.76 1.60
CA THR A 102 11.98 -4.35 1.23
C THR A 102 13.35 -3.73 1.06
N GLY A 103 13.45 -2.88 0.04
CA GLY A 103 14.64 -2.10 -0.23
C GLY A 103 14.52 -0.70 0.36
N ALA A 104 15.24 0.25 -0.22
CA ALA A 104 15.20 1.63 0.21
C ALA A 104 13.87 2.28 -0.15
N ASN A 105 13.43 3.22 0.69
CA ASN A 105 12.30 4.08 0.38
C ASN A 105 12.77 5.12 -0.65
N VAL A 106 12.24 5.03 -1.89
CA VAL A 106 12.67 5.90 -2.99
C VAL A 106 12.10 7.31 -2.94
N CYS A 107 11.18 7.57 -2.03
CA CYS A 107 10.54 8.88 -1.84
C CYS A 107 10.81 9.45 -0.45
N ASP A 108 12.00 9.22 0.09
CA ASP A 108 12.37 9.64 1.43
C ASP A 108 12.69 11.14 1.45
N HIS A 109 11.68 11.93 1.69
CA HIS A 109 11.80 13.37 1.83
C HIS A 109 11.19 13.83 3.14
#